data_3874726d2b7176ff1d748df6dc531aec
#
_entry.id   3874726d2b7176ff1d748df6dc531aec
#
_cell.length_a   1.000
_cell.length_b   1.000
_cell.length_c   1.000
_cell.angle_alpha   90.00
_cell.angle_beta   90.00
_cell.angle_gamma   90.00
#
_symmetry.space_group_name_H-M   'P 1'
#
loop_
_entity.id
_entity.type
_entity.pdbx_description
1 polymer ?
#
loop_
_entity_poly.entity_id
_entity_poly.type
_entity_poly.pdbx_seq_one_letter_code
_entity_poly.pdbx_strand_id
1 'polypeptide(L)'
;MAVIVVTRLRLKDPALLDAFFTDALAAIEQAQKSDGNLGVDALADANNAWWSVTAWQERRLMQSYVRTEPHRNIQSHLDRYCDEATFADWEQDSPDLPDWQTNWRHLVADGQAAELTQPSVAHQTRDFPAPVVAPPAG
;
A
#
# COMPACT_ATOMS: atom_id res chain seq x y z
N MET A 1 -7.30 -6.45 19.54
CA MET A 1 -7.68 -6.52 18.11
C MET A 1 -6.90 -5.46 17.35
N ALA A 2 -6.39 -5.80 16.19
CA ALA A 2 -5.61 -4.87 15.36
C ALA A 2 -6.34 -4.57 14.06
N VAL A 3 -6.14 -3.37 13.52
CA VAL A 3 -6.61 -2.98 12.19
C VAL A 3 -5.41 -3.08 11.23
N ILE A 4 -5.58 -3.82 10.15
CA ILE A 4 -4.56 -4.00 9.13
C ILE A 4 -4.98 -3.22 7.88
N VAL A 5 -4.04 -2.49 7.28
CA VAL A 5 -4.25 -1.78 6.01
C VAL A 5 -3.17 -2.21 5.04
N VAL A 6 -3.58 -2.68 3.88
CA VAL A 6 -2.67 -3.06 2.80
C VAL A 6 -2.95 -2.20 1.58
N THR A 7 -1.89 -1.77 0.92
CA THR A 7 -1.96 -0.95 -0.30
C THR A 7 -1.05 -1.55 -1.35
N ARG A 8 -1.52 -1.63 -2.59
CA ARG A 8 -0.71 -1.96 -3.76
C ARG A 8 -0.84 -0.85 -4.78
N LEU A 9 0.29 -0.26 -5.14
CA LEU A 9 0.38 0.82 -6.13
C LEU A 9 1.34 0.38 -7.24
N ARG A 10 0.90 0.43 -8.48
CA ARG A 10 1.79 0.18 -9.62
C ARG A 10 2.04 1.47 -10.37
N LEU A 11 3.33 1.76 -10.60
CA LEU A 11 3.74 2.95 -11.34
C LEU A 11 3.45 2.77 -12.84
N LYS A 12 2.82 3.76 -13.44
CA LYS A 12 2.52 3.73 -14.88
C LYS A 12 3.75 3.99 -15.75
N ASP A 13 4.81 4.56 -15.17
CA ASP A 13 6.06 4.86 -15.87
C ASP A 13 7.24 4.71 -14.90
N PRO A 14 8.25 3.88 -15.22
CA PRO A 14 9.44 3.74 -14.37
C PRO A 14 10.19 5.05 -14.13
N ALA A 15 10.05 6.05 -14.99
CA ALA A 15 10.67 7.37 -14.82
C ALA A 15 10.12 8.11 -13.57
N LEU A 16 8.96 7.70 -13.04
CA LEU A 16 8.36 8.29 -11.86
C LEU A 16 8.90 7.69 -10.55
N LEU A 17 9.75 6.69 -10.62
CA LEU A 17 10.19 5.90 -9.48
C LEU A 17 10.83 6.76 -8.38
N ASP A 18 11.75 7.65 -8.74
CA ASP A 18 12.48 8.44 -7.75
C ASP A 18 11.56 9.38 -6.97
N ALA A 19 10.67 10.09 -7.67
CA ALA A 19 9.72 10.97 -7.02
C ALA A 19 8.74 10.19 -6.13
N PHE A 20 8.26 9.05 -6.61
CA PHE A 20 7.37 8.19 -5.85
C PHE A 20 8.04 7.65 -4.59
N PHE A 21 9.30 7.17 -4.70
CA PHE A 21 10.04 6.63 -3.55
C PHE A 21 10.24 7.67 -2.46
N THR A 22 10.54 8.90 -2.82
CA THR A 22 10.69 9.98 -1.84
C THR A 22 9.43 10.13 -1.01
N ASP A 23 8.27 10.19 -1.67
CA ASP A 23 6.98 10.33 -1.00
C ASP A 23 6.62 9.07 -0.20
N ALA A 24 6.85 7.89 -0.75
CA ALA A 24 6.53 6.62 -0.11
C ALA A 24 7.34 6.42 1.18
N LEU A 25 8.64 6.71 1.15
CA LEU A 25 9.49 6.60 2.33
C LEU A 25 9.07 7.60 3.43
N ALA A 26 8.68 8.80 3.04
CA ALA A 26 8.17 9.80 4.00
C ALA A 26 6.88 9.32 4.67
N ALA A 27 5.99 8.66 3.92
CA ALA A 27 4.76 8.11 4.48
C ALA A 27 5.03 6.93 5.43
N ILE A 28 6.02 6.09 5.11
CA ILE A 28 6.43 4.99 6.00
C ILE A 28 6.99 5.53 7.30
N GLU A 29 7.86 6.53 7.26
CA GLU A 29 8.38 7.17 8.47
C GLU A 29 7.25 7.80 9.30
N GLN A 30 6.30 8.44 8.65
CA GLN A 30 5.12 8.99 9.32
C GLN A 30 4.35 7.89 10.04
N ALA A 31 4.11 6.75 9.39
CA ALA A 31 3.39 5.64 9.99
C ALA A 31 4.12 5.11 11.23
N GLN A 32 5.43 4.91 11.13
CA GLN A 32 6.25 4.41 12.24
C GLN A 32 6.20 5.31 13.48
N LYS A 33 6.02 6.61 13.27
CA LYS A 33 5.98 7.61 14.34
C LYS A 33 4.56 7.96 14.79
N SER A 34 3.54 7.39 14.15
CA SER A 34 2.15 7.71 14.46
C SER A 34 1.65 6.94 15.68
N ASP A 35 0.81 7.60 16.47
CA ASP A 35 0.18 6.97 17.62
C ASP A 35 -0.65 5.76 17.19
N GLY A 36 -0.49 4.66 17.93
CA GLY A 36 -1.24 3.45 17.69
C GLY A 36 -0.70 2.54 16.59
N ASN A 37 0.40 2.91 15.93
CA ASN A 37 1.03 2.04 14.96
C ASN A 37 1.69 0.84 15.66
N LEU A 38 1.38 -0.37 15.18
CA LEU A 38 1.91 -1.63 15.71
C LEU A 38 3.00 -2.23 14.83
N GLY A 39 3.07 -1.81 13.58
CA GLY A 39 4.08 -2.28 12.65
C GLY A 39 3.87 -1.75 11.25
N VAL A 40 4.93 -1.72 10.46
CA VAL A 40 4.95 -1.27 9.07
C VAL A 40 5.91 -2.17 8.30
N ASP A 41 5.51 -2.59 7.11
CA ASP A 41 6.40 -3.23 6.15
C ASP A 41 6.07 -2.77 4.74
N ALA A 42 7.03 -2.87 3.85
CA ALA A 42 6.88 -2.47 2.47
C ALA A 42 7.72 -3.35 1.56
N LEU A 43 7.28 -3.49 0.32
CA LEU A 43 7.92 -4.35 -0.67
C LEU A 43 7.76 -3.73 -2.05
N ALA A 44 8.88 -3.59 -2.78
CA ALA A 44 8.85 -3.27 -4.20
C ALA A 44 8.98 -4.57 -4.98
N ASP A 45 8.01 -4.86 -5.85
CA ASP A 45 8.05 -6.09 -6.62
C ASP A 45 8.59 -5.88 -8.04
N ALA A 46 8.85 -7.00 -8.72
CA ALA A 46 9.45 -6.99 -10.07
C ALA A 46 8.55 -6.39 -11.15
N ASN A 47 7.27 -6.11 -10.84
CA ASN A 47 6.29 -5.58 -11.78
C ASN A 47 6.06 -4.06 -11.63
N ASN A 48 7.01 -3.35 -11.05
CA ASN A 48 6.90 -1.92 -10.73
C ASN A 48 5.79 -1.61 -9.73
N ALA A 49 5.39 -2.58 -8.93
CA ALA A 49 4.38 -2.39 -7.91
C ALA A 49 5.03 -2.20 -6.54
N TRP A 50 4.48 -1.26 -5.79
CA TRP A 50 4.82 -0.98 -4.41
C TRP A 50 3.72 -1.53 -3.51
N TRP A 51 4.11 -2.33 -2.54
CA TRP A 51 3.20 -2.90 -1.56
C TRP A 51 3.54 -2.34 -0.19
N SER A 52 2.53 -1.96 0.57
CA SER A 52 2.73 -1.56 1.96
C SER A 52 1.67 -2.19 2.84
N VAL A 53 2.04 -2.48 4.09
CA VAL A 53 1.13 -2.98 5.11
C VAL A 53 1.42 -2.26 6.41
N THR A 54 0.36 -1.82 7.09
CA THR A 54 0.44 -1.20 8.41
C THR A 54 -0.55 -1.86 9.36
N ALA A 55 -0.17 -1.94 10.62
CA ALA A 55 -1.02 -2.47 11.68
C ALA A 55 -1.23 -1.39 12.74
N TRP A 56 -2.45 -1.28 13.25
CA TRP A 56 -2.89 -0.21 14.15
C TRP A 56 -3.70 -0.75 15.32
N GLN A 57 -3.56 -0.12 16.47
CA GLN A 57 -4.33 -0.45 17.67
C GLN A 57 -5.81 -0.16 17.50
N GLU A 58 -6.14 0.95 16.84
CA GLU A 58 -7.51 1.42 16.67
C GLU A 58 -7.71 2.04 15.28
N ARG A 59 -8.90 1.86 14.73
CA ARG A 59 -9.27 2.40 13.42
C ARG A 59 -9.16 3.93 13.36
N ARG A 60 -9.53 4.63 14.41
CA ARG A 60 -9.45 6.10 14.41
C ARG A 60 -8.01 6.62 14.28
N LEU A 61 -7.05 5.89 14.85
CA LEU A 61 -5.62 6.25 14.75
C LEU A 61 -5.09 6.01 13.35
N MET A 62 -5.49 4.92 12.72
CA MET A 62 -5.19 4.65 11.31
C MET A 62 -5.76 5.75 10.41
N GLN A 63 -7.01 6.14 10.62
CA GLN A 63 -7.65 7.20 9.84
C GLN A 63 -6.96 8.55 10.02
N SER A 64 -6.51 8.85 11.23
CA SER A 64 -5.74 10.06 11.49
C SER A 64 -4.43 10.09 10.69
N TYR A 65 -3.72 8.97 10.63
CA TYR A 65 -2.51 8.82 9.82
C TYR A 65 -2.80 9.06 8.33
N VAL A 66 -3.84 8.43 7.80
CA VAL A 66 -4.20 8.53 6.38
C VAL A 66 -4.51 9.98 5.99
N ARG A 67 -5.12 10.75 6.89
CA ARG A 67 -5.54 12.13 6.64
C ARG A 67 -4.46 13.17 6.87
N THR A 68 -3.30 12.76 7.38
CA THR A 68 -2.20 13.65 7.76
C THR A 68 -1.08 13.58 6.72
N GLU A 69 -0.41 14.71 6.47
CA GLU A 69 0.76 14.73 5.59
C GLU A 69 1.92 13.97 6.25
N PRO A 70 2.79 13.29 5.51
CA PRO A 70 2.86 13.22 4.04
C PRO A 70 1.96 12.18 3.36
N HIS A 71 1.33 11.25 4.10
CA HIS A 71 0.48 10.21 3.49
C HIS A 71 -0.64 10.81 2.63
N ARG A 72 -1.31 11.84 3.14
CA ARG A 72 -2.37 12.52 2.40
C ARG A 72 -1.89 13.05 1.06
N ASN A 73 -0.66 13.53 0.97
CA ASN A 73 -0.08 14.04 -0.26
C ASN A 73 0.04 12.95 -1.32
N ILE A 74 0.52 11.75 -0.93
CA ILE A 74 0.59 10.62 -1.86
C ILE A 74 -0.80 10.25 -2.35
N GLN A 75 -1.76 10.15 -1.47
CA GLN A 75 -3.13 9.78 -1.81
C GLN A 75 -3.74 10.76 -2.82
N SER A 76 -3.46 12.05 -2.69
CA SER A 76 -3.97 13.06 -3.63
C SER A 76 -3.26 13.02 -4.99
N HIS A 77 -2.10 12.36 -5.10
CA HIS A 77 -1.31 12.26 -6.32
C HIS A 77 -1.30 10.85 -6.94
N LEU A 78 -2.15 9.93 -6.48
CA LEU A 78 -2.17 8.55 -7.00
C LEU A 78 -2.37 8.50 -8.51
N ASP A 79 -3.26 9.33 -9.04
CA ASP A 79 -3.55 9.37 -10.46
C ASP A 79 -2.34 9.81 -11.31
N ARG A 80 -1.47 10.62 -10.74
CA ARG A 80 -0.26 11.08 -11.39
C ARG A 80 0.78 9.96 -11.50
N TYR A 81 0.88 9.10 -10.49
CA TYR A 81 1.92 8.08 -10.39
C TYR A 81 1.49 6.72 -10.93
N CYS A 82 0.21 6.34 -10.79
CA CYS A 82 -0.21 4.96 -10.85
C CYS A 82 -1.18 4.66 -11.99
N ASP A 83 -1.05 3.45 -12.56
CA ASP A 83 -2.09 2.84 -13.39
C ASP A 83 -2.84 1.74 -12.64
N GLU A 84 -2.37 1.36 -11.45
CA GLU A 84 -3.04 0.42 -10.54
C GLU A 84 -2.89 0.95 -9.12
N ALA A 85 -4.00 1.02 -8.37
CA ALA A 85 -4.01 1.44 -6.98
C ALA A 85 -5.17 0.77 -6.27
N THR A 86 -4.87 -0.18 -5.37
CA THR A 86 -5.87 -0.97 -4.66
C THR A 86 -5.55 -0.99 -3.17
N PHE A 87 -6.59 -0.88 -2.35
CA PHE A 87 -6.48 -0.83 -0.90
C PHE A 87 -7.43 -1.85 -0.27
N ALA A 88 -7.02 -2.42 0.87
CA ALA A 88 -7.91 -3.22 1.70
C ALA A 88 -7.58 -2.99 3.16
N ASP A 89 -8.59 -3.03 4.02
CA ASP A 89 -8.39 -3.03 5.46
C ASP A 89 -9.29 -4.06 6.12
N TRP A 90 -8.84 -4.58 7.25
CA TRP A 90 -9.61 -5.56 8.04
C TRP A 90 -9.13 -5.55 9.48
N GLU A 91 -9.90 -6.19 10.34
CA GLU A 91 -9.55 -6.39 11.75
C GLU A 91 -9.12 -7.83 11.98
N GLN A 92 -8.13 -8.02 12.85
CA GLN A 92 -7.66 -9.35 13.25
C GLN A 92 -7.28 -9.33 14.73
N ASP A 93 -7.24 -10.52 15.35
CA ASP A 93 -6.88 -10.62 16.76
C ASP A 93 -5.38 -10.38 17.00
N SER A 94 -4.54 -10.86 16.10
CA SER A 94 -3.08 -10.70 16.21
C SER A 94 -2.64 -9.27 15.93
N PRO A 95 -1.70 -8.69 16.69
CA PRO A 95 -1.08 -7.41 16.37
C PRO A 95 0.01 -7.52 15.29
N ASP A 96 0.35 -8.74 14.86
CA ASP A 96 1.45 -8.98 13.93
C ASP A 96 1.03 -8.67 12.50
N LEU A 97 1.98 -8.20 11.70
CA LEU A 97 1.76 -7.99 10.27
C LEU A 97 1.51 -9.34 9.58
N PRO A 98 0.48 -9.45 8.72
CA PRO A 98 0.26 -10.66 7.92
C PRO A 98 1.39 -10.83 6.89
N ASP A 99 1.55 -12.05 6.38
CA ASP A 99 2.48 -12.29 5.28
C ASP A 99 1.93 -11.70 3.96
N TRP A 100 2.80 -11.58 2.95
CA TRP A 100 2.42 -10.95 1.69
C TRP A 100 1.39 -11.76 0.90
N GLN A 101 1.36 -13.06 1.05
CA GLN A 101 0.36 -13.92 0.41
C GLN A 101 -1.04 -13.62 0.98
N THR A 102 -1.14 -13.47 2.30
CA THR A 102 -2.39 -13.09 2.98
C THR A 102 -2.83 -11.69 2.54
N ASN A 103 -1.90 -10.75 2.48
CA ASN A 103 -2.18 -9.38 2.04
C ASN A 103 -2.74 -9.36 0.61
N TRP A 104 -2.13 -10.13 -0.29
CA TRP A 104 -2.59 -10.25 -1.66
C TRP A 104 -4.02 -10.81 -1.74
N ARG A 105 -4.31 -11.85 -0.98
CA ARG A 105 -5.66 -12.46 -0.97
C ARG A 105 -6.73 -11.45 -0.55
N HIS A 106 -6.46 -10.65 0.46
CA HIS A 106 -7.40 -9.60 0.88
C HIS A 106 -7.59 -8.53 -0.19
N LEU A 107 -6.54 -8.11 -0.84
CA LEU A 107 -6.64 -7.12 -1.92
C LEU A 107 -7.48 -7.63 -3.09
N VAL A 108 -7.29 -8.89 -3.48
CA VAL A 108 -8.04 -9.49 -4.60
C VAL A 108 -9.51 -9.70 -4.24
N ALA A 109 -9.77 -10.19 -3.02
CA ALA A 109 -11.13 -10.53 -2.58
C ALA A 109 -11.96 -9.29 -2.20
N ASP A 110 -11.36 -8.35 -1.45
CA ASP A 110 -12.09 -7.27 -0.79
C ASP A 110 -11.54 -5.88 -1.12
N GLY A 111 -10.53 -5.78 -1.95
CA GLY A 111 -9.86 -4.51 -2.26
C GLY A 111 -10.78 -3.51 -2.94
N GLN A 112 -10.54 -2.24 -2.62
CA GLN A 112 -11.18 -1.10 -3.27
C GLN A 112 -10.17 -0.44 -4.18
N ALA A 113 -10.55 -0.23 -5.44
CA ALA A 113 -9.72 0.43 -6.44
C ALA A 113 -9.92 1.94 -6.38
N ALA A 114 -8.83 2.70 -6.43
CA ALA A 114 -8.90 4.15 -6.57
C ALA A 114 -9.40 4.52 -7.98
N GLU A 115 -10.02 5.69 -8.11
CA GLU A 115 -10.36 6.22 -9.42
C GLU A 115 -9.10 6.76 -10.10
N LEU A 116 -8.79 6.21 -11.28
CA LEU A 116 -7.63 6.60 -12.07
C LEU A 116 -8.08 6.99 -13.48
N THR A 117 -7.41 7.97 -14.08
CA THR A 117 -7.72 8.41 -15.44
C THR A 117 -7.14 7.48 -16.51
N GLN A 118 -6.06 6.76 -16.17
CA GLN A 118 -5.39 5.82 -17.07
C GLN A 118 -5.19 4.45 -16.40
N PRO A 119 -6.29 3.78 -15.99
CA PRO A 119 -6.16 2.50 -15.29
C PRO A 119 -5.75 1.39 -16.26
N SER A 120 -4.93 0.44 -15.77
CA SER A 120 -4.64 -0.79 -16.49
C SER A 120 -5.87 -1.72 -16.47
N VAL A 121 -5.83 -2.78 -17.28
CA VAL A 121 -6.87 -3.82 -17.24
C VAL A 121 -6.89 -4.51 -15.87
N ALA A 122 -5.72 -4.81 -15.31
CA ALA A 122 -5.62 -5.44 -14.00
C ALA A 122 -6.21 -4.56 -12.88
N HIS A 123 -6.09 -3.24 -12.98
CA HIS A 123 -6.73 -2.31 -12.04
C HIS A 123 -8.25 -2.43 -12.07
N GLN A 124 -8.82 -2.47 -13.27
CA GLN A 124 -10.28 -2.53 -13.47
C GLN A 124 -10.86 -3.86 -12.98
N THR A 125 -10.14 -4.97 -13.18
CA THR A 125 -10.62 -6.33 -12.85
C THR A 125 -10.11 -6.82 -11.50
N ARG A 126 -9.16 -6.15 -10.89
CA ARG A 126 -8.43 -6.59 -9.70
C ARG A 126 -7.71 -7.93 -9.91
N ASP A 127 -7.28 -8.17 -11.13
CA ASP A 127 -6.59 -9.41 -11.51
C ASP A 127 -5.09 -9.14 -11.62
N PHE A 128 -4.43 -9.01 -10.47
CA PHE A 128 -2.99 -8.84 -10.38
C PHE A 128 -2.38 -9.99 -9.59
N PRO A 129 -1.12 -10.38 -9.91
CA PRO A 129 -0.48 -11.51 -9.25
C PRO A 129 -0.02 -11.18 -7.82
N ALA A 130 0.25 -12.21 -7.04
CA ALA A 130 0.93 -12.07 -5.77
C ALA A 130 2.31 -11.40 -5.98
N PRO A 131 2.85 -10.70 -4.96
CA PRO A 131 4.11 -9.99 -5.14
C PRO A 131 5.25 -10.95 -5.45
N VAL A 132 6.06 -10.56 -6.44
CA VAL A 132 7.26 -11.30 -6.84
C VAL A 132 8.47 -10.48 -6.37
N VAL A 133 9.18 -11.02 -5.39
CA VAL A 133 10.39 -10.41 -4.89
C VAL A 133 11.52 -10.72 -5.85
N ALA A 134 12.24 -9.70 -6.34
CA ALA A 134 13.41 -9.92 -7.16
C ALA A 134 14.45 -10.71 -6.34
N PRO A 135 15.10 -11.75 -6.92
CA PRO A 135 16.12 -12.46 -6.19
C PRO A 135 17.26 -11.52 -5.78
N PRO A 136 17.86 -11.72 -4.59
CA PRO A 136 18.99 -10.88 -4.20
C PRO A 136 20.09 -10.98 -5.24
N ALA A 137 20.69 -9.83 -5.56
CA ALA A 137 21.86 -9.77 -6.43
C ALA A 137 22.99 -10.53 -5.74
N GLY A 138 23.29 -11.71 -6.24
CA GLY A 138 24.28 -12.58 -5.66
C GLY A 138 25.43 -12.84 -6.57
#